data_56363cd7308058effba56434db14c3db
#
_entry.id   56363cd7308058effba56434db14c3db
#
_cell.length_a   1.000
_cell.length_b   1.000
_cell.length_c   1.000
_cell.angle_alpha   90.00
_cell.angle_beta   90.00
_cell.angle_gamma   90.00
#
_symmetry.space_group_name_H-M   'P 1'
#
loop_
_entity.id
_entity.type
_entity.pdbx_description
1 polymer ?
#
loop_
_entity_poly.entity_id
_entity_poly.type
_entity_poly.pdbx_seq_one_letter_code
_entity_poly.pdbx_strand_id
1 'polypeptide(L)'
;MRPKTLLEMSGTAVSLSRLATAAIVIIDAQREYVDGKLSLPEVRPALTEIQSLLDRARKAQAPIVHVQHRGRPGGAFGPDTPGFIIADEAMPKAGEAVVEKNLPNAFAGTNLKAKLDALGRKEIILAGFMTHMCVEATARAAIDHGL
;
A
#
# COMPACT_ATOMS: atom_id res chain seq x y z
N MET A 1 30.62 -20.76 8.26
CA MET A 1 30.33 -19.58 7.37
C MET A 1 28.81 -19.52 7.18
N ARG A 2 28.13 -18.39 7.50
CA ARG A 2 26.67 -18.28 7.27
C ARG A 2 26.39 -18.16 5.77
N PRO A 3 25.25 -18.70 5.27
CA PRO A 3 24.81 -18.45 3.91
C PRO A 3 24.64 -16.95 3.66
N LYS A 4 24.99 -16.49 2.47
CA LYS A 4 24.78 -15.10 2.04
C LYS A 4 23.48 -15.00 1.25
N THR A 5 22.76 -13.90 1.40
CA THR A 5 21.61 -13.57 0.55
C THR A 5 22.09 -13.13 -0.85
N LEU A 6 21.18 -13.16 -1.84
CA LEU A 6 21.51 -12.64 -3.18
C LEU A 6 21.92 -11.16 -3.15
N LEU A 7 21.29 -10.35 -2.30
CA LEU A 7 21.65 -8.93 -2.12
C LEU A 7 23.07 -8.76 -1.58
N GLU A 8 23.46 -9.56 -0.57
CA GLU A 8 24.84 -9.55 -0.07
C GLU A 8 25.85 -10.02 -1.13
N MET A 9 25.46 -10.96 -1.98
CA MET A 9 26.32 -11.46 -3.07
C MET A 9 26.46 -10.44 -4.20
N SER A 10 25.42 -9.65 -4.50
CA SER A 10 25.47 -8.59 -5.51
C SER A 10 26.20 -7.32 -5.06
N GLY A 11 26.62 -7.26 -3.79
CA GLY A 11 27.25 -6.07 -3.22
C GLY A 11 26.27 -4.90 -2.98
N THR A 12 24.96 -5.16 -3.08
CA THR A 12 23.95 -4.14 -2.86
C THR A 12 23.80 -3.86 -1.37
N ALA A 13 24.07 -2.64 -0.96
CA ALA A 13 23.81 -2.19 0.39
C ALA A 13 22.30 -2.07 0.62
N VAL A 14 21.77 -2.77 1.60
CA VAL A 14 20.38 -2.65 2.01
C VAL A 14 20.30 -1.61 3.14
N SER A 15 19.60 -0.52 2.90
CA SER A 15 19.28 0.49 3.90
C SER A 15 17.76 0.57 4.08
N LEU A 16 17.33 0.93 5.29
CA LEU A 16 15.91 1.18 5.54
C LEU A 16 15.47 2.46 4.82
N SER A 17 14.34 2.39 4.13
CA SER A 17 13.72 3.56 3.50
C SER A 17 13.31 4.59 4.57
N ARG A 18 13.46 5.85 4.23
CA ARG A 18 13.18 6.98 5.13
C ARG A 18 11.96 7.74 4.66
N LEU A 19 11.14 8.22 5.58
CA LEU A 19 9.96 9.04 5.24
C LEU A 19 10.33 10.31 4.46
N ALA A 20 11.54 10.83 4.65
CA ALA A 20 12.02 12.00 3.92
C ALA A 20 12.26 11.76 2.42
N THR A 21 12.53 10.52 2.02
CA THR A 21 12.90 10.16 0.63
C THR A 21 11.90 9.24 -0.06
N ALA A 22 11.08 8.50 0.70
CA ALA A 22 10.11 7.56 0.17
C ALA A 22 8.73 8.19 -0.03
N ALA A 23 7.93 7.57 -0.89
CA ALA A 23 6.46 7.73 -0.89
C ALA A 23 5.82 6.59 -0.10
N ILE A 24 4.72 6.88 0.58
CA ILE A 24 3.94 5.88 1.31
C ILE A 24 2.82 5.39 0.40
N VAL A 25 2.68 4.08 0.25
CA VAL A 25 1.59 3.47 -0.51
C VAL A 25 0.81 2.55 0.42
N ILE A 26 -0.43 2.93 0.72
CA ILE A 26 -1.34 2.15 1.55
C ILE A 26 -2.23 1.31 0.64
N ILE A 27 -2.18 -0.01 0.81
CA ILE A 27 -2.84 -0.97 -0.08
C ILE A 27 -4.07 -1.54 0.61
N ASP A 28 -5.24 -1.31 0.02
CA ASP A 28 -6.52 -1.95 0.34
C ASP A 28 -6.89 -1.91 1.85
N ALA A 29 -6.56 -0.83 2.54
CA ALA A 29 -6.97 -0.64 3.94
C ALA A 29 -8.46 -0.29 4.01
N GLN A 30 -9.32 -1.24 3.62
CA GLN A 30 -10.76 -1.06 3.43
C GLN A 30 -11.59 -1.78 4.47
N ARG A 31 -12.80 -1.32 4.68
CA ARG A 31 -13.77 -1.89 5.64
C ARG A 31 -14.15 -3.33 5.33
N GLU A 32 -13.95 -3.80 4.09
CA GLU A 32 -14.16 -5.21 3.75
C GLU A 32 -13.40 -6.16 4.67
N TYR A 33 -12.18 -5.77 5.08
CA TYR A 33 -11.36 -6.55 5.99
C TYR A 33 -11.70 -6.36 7.47
N VAL A 34 -12.50 -5.35 7.81
CA VAL A 34 -12.88 -5.03 9.20
C VAL A 34 -14.21 -5.68 9.59
N ASP A 35 -15.23 -5.35 8.84
CA ASP A 35 -16.63 -5.74 9.09
C ASP A 35 -17.38 -6.20 7.83
N GLY A 36 -16.63 -6.46 6.76
CA GLY A 36 -17.16 -6.99 5.51
C GLY A 36 -17.14 -8.52 5.42
N LYS A 37 -17.22 -9.03 4.20
CA LYS A 37 -17.28 -10.48 3.90
C LYS A 37 -15.94 -11.19 4.10
N LEU A 38 -14.82 -10.45 4.08
CA LEU A 38 -13.44 -10.93 4.20
C LEU A 38 -12.77 -10.42 5.47
N SER A 39 -13.48 -10.34 6.59
CA SER A 39 -12.91 -9.85 7.84
C SER A 39 -11.67 -10.66 8.24
N LEU A 40 -10.59 -9.93 8.59
CA LEU A 40 -9.30 -10.53 8.95
C LEU A 40 -9.13 -10.56 10.47
N PRO A 41 -8.47 -11.62 11.01
CA PRO A 41 -8.03 -11.59 12.39
C PRO A 41 -7.01 -10.46 12.60
N GLU A 42 -6.99 -9.86 13.79
CA GLU A 42 -6.04 -8.80 14.19
C GLU A 42 -6.01 -7.56 13.25
N VAL A 43 -7.07 -7.35 12.45
CA VAL A 43 -7.11 -6.22 11.49
C VAL A 43 -7.08 -4.87 12.19
N ARG A 44 -7.74 -4.72 13.36
CA ARG A 44 -7.78 -3.43 14.06
C ARG A 44 -6.43 -3.01 14.63
N PRO A 45 -5.64 -3.86 15.32
CA PRO A 45 -4.26 -3.55 15.64
C PRO A 45 -3.43 -3.15 14.42
N ALA A 46 -3.55 -3.88 13.31
CA ALA A 46 -2.84 -3.56 12.07
C ALA A 46 -3.25 -2.19 11.49
N LEU A 47 -4.53 -1.84 11.52
CA LEU A 47 -5.00 -0.51 11.10
C LEU A 47 -4.49 0.60 12.03
N THR A 48 -4.37 0.35 13.33
CA THR A 48 -3.75 1.29 14.28
C THR A 48 -2.29 1.58 13.90
N GLU A 49 -1.53 0.56 13.50
CA GLU A 49 -0.15 0.75 13.01
C GLU A 49 -0.11 1.51 11.68
N ILE A 50 -1.05 1.27 10.77
CA ILE A 50 -1.18 2.05 9.52
C ILE A 50 -1.48 3.52 9.85
N GLN A 51 -2.38 3.79 10.78
CA GLN A 51 -2.67 5.16 11.23
C GLN A 51 -1.43 5.84 11.80
N SER A 52 -0.67 5.16 12.65
CA SER A 52 0.59 5.66 13.20
C SER A 52 1.61 5.98 12.11
N LEU A 53 1.74 5.10 11.10
CA LEU A 53 2.59 5.34 9.94
C LEU A 53 2.14 6.58 9.15
N LEU A 54 0.85 6.71 8.87
CA LEU A 54 0.28 7.84 8.16
C LEU A 54 0.49 9.17 8.90
N ASP A 55 0.31 9.18 10.22
CA ASP A 55 0.53 10.38 11.03
C ASP A 55 2.01 10.82 11.02
N ARG A 56 2.92 9.86 11.07
CA ARG A 56 4.36 10.14 10.95
C ARG A 56 4.72 10.62 9.55
N ALA A 57 4.15 10.01 8.51
CA ALA A 57 4.36 10.41 7.12
C ALA A 57 3.86 11.84 6.87
N ARG A 58 2.68 12.18 7.38
CA ARG A 58 2.09 13.54 7.30
C ARG A 58 2.95 14.58 8.01
N LYS A 59 3.45 14.27 9.20
CA LYS A 59 4.41 15.15 9.92
C LYS A 59 5.71 15.35 9.15
N ALA A 60 6.18 14.31 8.47
CA ALA A 60 7.38 14.36 7.63
C ALA A 60 7.13 14.95 6.23
N GLN A 61 5.90 15.32 5.92
CA GLN A 61 5.46 15.76 4.59
C GLN A 61 5.81 14.75 3.48
N ALA A 62 5.86 13.46 3.83
CA ALA A 62 6.03 12.39 2.86
C ALA A 62 4.77 12.25 2.00
N PRO A 63 4.90 12.10 0.67
CA PRO A 63 3.74 11.90 -0.18
C PRO A 63 3.09 10.55 0.11
N ILE A 64 1.75 10.55 0.11
CA ILE A 64 0.93 9.38 0.42
C ILE A 64 0.02 9.09 -0.77
N VAL A 65 -0.03 7.82 -1.15
CA VAL A 65 -0.97 7.29 -2.15
C VAL A 65 -1.76 6.15 -1.51
N HIS A 66 -3.07 6.24 -1.55
CA HIS A 66 -3.97 5.16 -1.14
C HIS A 66 -4.37 4.34 -2.36
N VAL A 67 -4.25 3.04 -2.25
CA VAL A 67 -4.75 2.08 -3.25
C VAL A 67 -6.03 1.47 -2.70
N GLN A 68 -7.08 1.48 -3.52
CA GLN A 68 -8.40 1.00 -3.16
C GLN A 68 -8.83 -0.09 -4.14
N HIS A 69 -9.07 -1.29 -3.64
CA HIS A 69 -9.56 -2.38 -4.47
C HIS A 69 -11.04 -2.17 -4.79
N ARG A 70 -11.38 -2.29 -6.06
CA ARG A 70 -12.77 -2.27 -6.55
C ARG A 70 -13.16 -3.66 -7.01
N GLY A 71 -14.03 -4.29 -6.25
CA GLY A 71 -14.65 -5.56 -6.60
C GLY A 71 -15.86 -5.39 -7.51
N ARG A 72 -16.60 -6.49 -7.73
CA ARG A 72 -17.86 -6.47 -8.47
C ARG A 72 -18.98 -5.90 -7.60
N PRO A 73 -20.00 -5.23 -8.17
CA PRO A 73 -21.18 -4.81 -7.43
C PRO A 73 -21.79 -5.96 -6.61
N GLY A 74 -22.19 -5.69 -5.38
CA GLY A 74 -22.73 -6.67 -4.43
C GLY A 74 -21.72 -7.69 -3.89
N GLY A 75 -20.51 -7.73 -4.41
CA GLY A 75 -19.41 -8.61 -3.96
C GLY A 75 -18.55 -8.00 -2.86
N ALA A 76 -17.47 -8.72 -2.50
CA ALA A 76 -16.41 -8.15 -1.65
C ALA A 76 -15.79 -6.93 -2.36
N PHE A 77 -15.51 -5.87 -1.61
CA PHE A 77 -15.04 -4.57 -2.14
C PHE A 77 -15.97 -3.96 -3.22
N GLY A 78 -17.25 -4.36 -3.25
CA GLY A 78 -18.21 -3.83 -4.19
C GLY A 78 -18.42 -2.33 -3.98
N PRO A 79 -18.43 -1.50 -5.06
CA PRO A 79 -18.53 -0.04 -4.92
C PRO A 79 -19.88 0.42 -4.34
N ASP A 80 -20.85 -0.45 -4.32
CA ASP A 80 -22.19 -0.30 -3.75
C ASP A 80 -22.32 -0.85 -2.31
N THR A 81 -21.21 -1.28 -1.71
CA THR A 81 -21.18 -1.87 -0.37
C THR A 81 -20.32 -1.07 0.59
N PRO A 82 -20.57 -1.14 1.91
CA PRO A 82 -19.69 -0.52 2.91
C PRO A 82 -18.25 -1.05 2.86
N GLY A 83 -18.05 -2.29 2.42
CA GLY A 83 -16.72 -2.92 2.29
C GLY A 83 -15.78 -2.20 1.31
N PHE A 84 -16.32 -1.43 0.36
CA PHE A 84 -15.52 -0.62 -0.56
C PHE A 84 -14.83 0.55 0.13
N ILE A 85 -15.41 1.09 1.19
CA ILE A 85 -14.93 2.31 1.86
C ILE A 85 -13.57 2.04 2.52
N ILE A 86 -12.65 2.98 2.38
CA ILE A 86 -11.38 2.96 3.12
C ILE A 86 -11.69 3.07 4.62
N ALA A 87 -11.02 2.27 5.44
CA ALA A 87 -11.21 2.27 6.89
C ALA A 87 -10.85 3.63 7.51
N ASP A 88 -11.51 3.99 8.57
CA ASP A 88 -11.38 5.31 9.21
C ASP A 88 -9.93 5.63 9.61
N GLU A 89 -9.19 4.62 10.09
CA GLU A 89 -7.79 4.73 10.49
C GLU A 89 -6.85 5.06 9.31
N ALA A 90 -7.26 4.71 8.08
CA ALA A 90 -6.48 4.91 6.86
C ALA A 90 -7.11 5.96 5.92
N MET A 91 -8.08 6.73 6.39
CA MET A 91 -8.82 7.69 5.56
C MET A 91 -7.88 8.72 4.89
N PRO A 92 -7.97 8.88 3.57
CA PRO A 92 -7.19 9.88 2.84
C PRO A 92 -7.49 11.31 3.33
N LYS A 93 -6.46 12.15 3.39
CA LYS A 93 -6.59 13.59 3.65
C LYS A 93 -6.44 14.39 2.35
N ALA A 94 -6.82 15.66 2.40
CA ALA A 94 -6.69 16.57 1.26
C ALA A 94 -5.25 16.56 0.73
N GLY A 95 -5.09 16.41 -0.60
CA GLY A 95 -3.81 16.31 -1.27
C GLY A 95 -3.22 14.89 -1.38
N GLU A 96 -3.79 13.91 -0.67
CA GLU A 96 -3.39 12.51 -0.80
C GLU A 96 -4.14 11.85 -1.98
N ALA A 97 -3.41 11.12 -2.82
CA ALA A 97 -3.99 10.50 -4.00
C ALA A 97 -4.68 9.18 -3.66
N VAL A 98 -5.78 8.89 -4.35
CA VAL A 98 -6.41 7.56 -4.33
C VAL A 98 -6.30 6.95 -5.72
N VAL A 99 -5.90 5.68 -5.78
CA VAL A 99 -5.80 4.87 -7.00
C VAL A 99 -6.70 3.65 -6.85
N GLU A 100 -7.68 3.51 -7.70
CA GLU A 100 -8.50 2.30 -7.74
C GLU A 100 -7.84 1.21 -8.59
N LYS A 101 -7.95 -0.04 -8.14
CA LYS A 101 -7.46 -1.22 -8.84
C LYS A 101 -8.48 -2.38 -8.82
N ASN A 102 -8.37 -3.28 -9.78
CA ASN A 102 -9.19 -4.49 -9.88
C ASN A 102 -8.36 -5.79 -9.78
N LEU A 103 -7.03 -5.69 -9.78
CA LEU A 103 -6.11 -6.81 -9.72
C LEU A 103 -5.25 -6.74 -8.45
N PRO A 104 -4.62 -7.85 -8.00
CA PRO A 104 -3.73 -7.80 -6.83
C PRO A 104 -2.58 -6.81 -6.99
N ASN A 105 -1.90 -6.81 -8.12
CA ASN A 105 -0.83 -5.85 -8.41
C ASN A 105 -1.41 -4.45 -8.65
N ALA A 106 -1.07 -3.50 -7.79
CA ALA A 106 -1.58 -2.13 -7.86
C ALA A 106 -1.07 -1.32 -9.06
N PHE A 107 -0.04 -1.77 -9.75
CA PHE A 107 0.43 -1.15 -10.99
C PHE A 107 -0.34 -1.63 -12.23
N ALA A 108 -0.96 -2.80 -12.15
CA ALA A 108 -1.62 -3.41 -13.31
C ALA A 108 -2.94 -2.70 -13.66
N GLY A 109 -2.98 -2.07 -14.82
CA GLY A 109 -4.16 -1.38 -15.34
C GLY A 109 -4.54 -0.11 -14.56
N THR A 110 -3.59 0.50 -13.84
CA THR A 110 -3.80 1.72 -13.05
C THR A 110 -2.81 2.83 -13.43
N ASN A 111 -2.98 4.00 -12.85
CA ASN A 111 -2.07 5.12 -13.00
C ASN A 111 -1.09 5.27 -11.81
N LEU A 112 -0.92 4.25 -10.98
CA LEU A 112 -0.05 4.31 -9.78
C LEU A 112 1.38 4.70 -10.15
N LYS A 113 1.96 4.07 -11.19
CA LYS A 113 3.34 4.39 -11.62
C LYS A 113 3.49 5.85 -12.01
N ALA A 114 2.56 6.38 -12.82
CA ALA A 114 2.60 7.78 -13.24
C ALA A 114 2.47 8.75 -12.06
N LYS A 115 1.65 8.42 -11.05
CA LYS A 115 1.54 9.22 -9.82
C LYS A 115 2.84 9.21 -9.02
N LEU A 116 3.47 8.05 -8.84
CA LEU A 116 4.74 7.94 -8.13
C LEU A 116 5.87 8.68 -8.85
N ASP A 117 5.92 8.61 -10.18
CA ASP A 117 6.88 9.36 -11.01
C ASP A 117 6.70 10.88 -10.84
N ALA A 118 5.46 11.35 -10.85
CA ALA A 118 5.15 12.77 -10.64
C ALA A 118 5.57 13.26 -9.25
N LEU A 119 5.64 12.40 -8.24
CA LEU A 119 6.14 12.71 -6.91
C LEU A 119 7.67 12.76 -6.84
N GLY A 120 8.38 12.31 -7.89
CA GLY A 120 9.84 12.29 -7.95
C GLY A 120 10.49 11.35 -6.93
N ARG A 121 9.76 10.36 -6.43
CA ARG A 121 10.26 9.39 -5.45
C ARG A 121 10.67 8.08 -6.13
N LYS A 122 11.83 7.57 -5.73
CA LYS A 122 12.37 6.28 -6.21
C LYS A 122 12.34 5.18 -5.16
N GLU A 123 11.81 5.48 -4.01
CA GLU A 123 11.59 4.55 -2.92
C GLU A 123 10.13 4.61 -2.48
N ILE A 124 9.57 3.45 -2.16
CA ILE A 124 8.23 3.35 -1.61
C ILE A 124 8.22 2.53 -0.33
N ILE A 125 7.36 2.90 0.60
CA ILE A 125 7.04 2.12 1.79
C ILE A 125 5.63 1.59 1.59
N LEU A 126 5.48 0.27 1.54
CA LEU A 126 4.19 -0.39 1.38
C LEU A 126 3.63 -0.82 2.73
N ALA A 127 2.37 -0.54 2.96
CA ALA A 127 1.61 -1.07 4.09
C ALA A 127 0.18 -1.38 3.63
N GLY A 128 -0.49 -2.32 4.28
CA GLY A 128 -1.87 -2.66 3.92
C GLY A 128 -2.14 -4.15 3.88
N PHE A 129 -3.15 -4.56 3.14
CA PHE A 129 -3.70 -5.91 3.13
C PHE A 129 -3.86 -6.48 1.71
N MET A 130 -3.84 -7.81 1.53
CA MET A 130 -3.25 -8.77 2.48
C MET A 130 -1.79 -8.97 2.10
N THR A 131 -0.94 -9.29 3.07
CA THR A 131 0.52 -9.45 2.88
C THR A 131 0.86 -10.40 1.73
N HIS A 132 0.23 -11.57 1.67
CA HIS A 132 0.49 -12.61 0.67
C HIS A 132 -0.21 -12.41 -0.67
N MET A 133 -0.95 -11.32 -0.84
CA MET A 133 -1.73 -11.04 -2.05
C MET A 133 -1.35 -9.66 -2.63
N CYS A 134 -2.18 -8.65 -2.38
CA CYS A 134 -2.03 -7.34 -3.00
C CYS A 134 -0.72 -6.64 -2.60
N VAL A 135 -0.28 -6.79 -1.35
CA VAL A 135 0.98 -6.22 -0.87
C VAL A 135 2.17 -6.87 -1.57
N GLU A 136 2.25 -8.21 -1.56
CA GLU A 136 3.35 -8.93 -2.20
C GLU A 136 3.37 -8.73 -3.72
N ALA A 137 2.23 -8.83 -4.39
CA ALA A 137 2.13 -8.62 -5.83
C ALA A 137 2.59 -7.22 -6.24
N THR A 138 2.22 -6.19 -5.46
CA THR A 138 2.63 -4.82 -5.70
C THR A 138 4.13 -4.61 -5.39
N ALA A 139 4.64 -5.20 -4.31
CA ALA A 139 6.05 -5.11 -3.95
C ALA A 139 6.97 -5.70 -5.03
N ARG A 140 6.62 -6.87 -5.58
CA ARG A 140 7.36 -7.48 -6.68
C ARG A 140 7.35 -6.62 -7.94
N ALA A 141 6.17 -6.11 -8.33
CA ALA A 141 6.06 -5.23 -9.49
C ALA A 141 6.79 -3.89 -9.28
N ALA A 142 6.85 -3.37 -8.06
CA ALA A 142 7.60 -2.16 -7.76
C ALA A 142 9.10 -2.29 -8.11
N ILE A 143 9.69 -3.45 -7.83
CA ILE A 143 11.10 -3.75 -8.18
C ILE A 143 11.28 -3.68 -9.71
N ASP A 144 10.36 -4.25 -10.49
CA ASP A 144 10.40 -4.22 -11.95
C ASP A 144 10.27 -2.78 -12.49
N HIS A 145 9.65 -1.90 -11.74
CA HIS A 145 9.52 -0.47 -12.05
C HIS A 145 10.68 0.39 -11.52
N GLY A 146 11.69 -0.20 -10.88
CA GLY A 146 12.85 0.51 -10.34
C GLY A 146 12.58 1.32 -9.07
N LEU A 147 11.61 0.85 -8.25
CA LEU A 147 11.21 1.47 -6.98
C LEU A 147 11.73 0.65 -5.78
#